data_d75497f2bb300f7f2d3bc31a9228a912
#
_entry.id   d75497f2bb300f7f2d3bc31a9228a912
#
_cell.length_a   1.000
_cell.length_b   1.000
_cell.length_c   1.000
_cell.angle_alpha   90.00
_cell.angle_beta   90.00
_cell.angle_gamma   90.00
#
_symmetry.space_group_name_H-M   'P 1'
#
loop_
_entity.id
_entity.type
_entity.pdbx_description
1 polymer ?
#
loop_
_entity_poly.entity_id
_entity_poly.type
_entity_poly.pdbx_seq_one_letter_code
_entity_poly.pdbx_strand_id
1 'polypeptide(L)'
;MVIDFDKYPVVAKPNFKGGNKEYLVQTFEDGDNRIMHGRLEPGASIGLHLHEENSEIYYILKGQAELIYDDGRETVLPGQAHYCPVGHSHSLMNNGNEELEFIAIVSWHNK
;
A
#
# COMPACT_ATOMS: atom_id res chain seq x y z
N MET A 1 11.67 -4.55 18.08
CA MET A 1 12.62 -5.01 17.07
C MET A 1 12.74 -3.99 15.94
N VAL A 2 13.90 -3.89 15.35
CA VAL A 2 14.11 -3.00 14.21
C VAL A 2 13.88 -3.78 12.92
N ILE A 3 13.11 -3.20 12.00
CA ILE A 3 12.90 -3.74 10.66
C ILE A 3 13.67 -2.82 9.70
N ASP A 4 14.75 -3.35 9.13
CA ASP A 4 15.57 -2.62 8.17
C ASP A 4 15.24 -3.15 6.77
N PHE A 5 14.46 -2.39 6.02
CA PHE A 5 13.97 -2.82 4.71
C PHE A 5 15.11 -3.07 3.71
N ASP A 6 16.27 -2.44 3.88
CA ASP A 6 17.42 -2.69 3.00
C ASP A 6 17.93 -4.15 3.08
N LYS A 7 17.56 -4.87 4.13
CA LYS A 7 17.89 -6.28 4.31
C LYS A 7 16.86 -7.22 3.67
N TYR A 8 15.79 -6.70 3.09
CA TYR A 8 14.75 -7.50 2.45
C TYR A 8 14.81 -7.27 0.93
N PRO A 9 14.65 -8.34 0.13
CA PRO A 9 14.71 -8.19 -1.32
C PRO A 9 13.54 -7.35 -1.83
N VAL A 10 13.81 -6.56 -2.85
CA VAL A 10 12.75 -5.87 -3.59
C VAL A 10 12.06 -6.90 -4.48
N VAL A 11 10.76 -7.06 -4.31
CA VAL A 11 9.93 -7.94 -5.13
C VAL A 11 9.06 -7.06 -6.03
N ALA A 12 9.06 -7.36 -7.32
CA ALA A 12 8.18 -6.69 -8.29
C ALA A 12 6.91 -7.51 -8.46
N LYS A 13 5.76 -6.91 -8.22
CA LYS A 13 4.46 -7.55 -8.36
C LYS A 13 3.70 -6.89 -9.51
N PRO A 14 3.73 -7.48 -10.72
CA PRO A 14 3.06 -6.88 -11.88
C PRO A 14 1.54 -7.00 -11.74
N ASN A 15 0.84 -5.94 -12.10
CA ASN A 15 -0.61 -5.87 -12.10
C ASN A 15 -1.23 -6.32 -10.78
N PHE A 16 -0.63 -5.91 -9.66
CA PHE A 16 -1.05 -6.36 -8.34
C PHE A 16 -2.50 -5.99 -8.06
N LYS A 17 -3.30 -6.97 -7.67
CA LYS A 17 -4.74 -6.82 -7.43
C LYS A 17 -5.50 -6.26 -8.65
N GLY A 18 -5.01 -6.50 -9.85
CA GLY A 18 -5.60 -5.97 -11.07
C GLY A 18 -5.19 -4.54 -11.41
N GLY A 19 -4.18 -4.02 -10.73
CA GLY A 19 -3.64 -2.69 -11.00
C GLY A 19 -2.76 -2.63 -12.24
N ASN A 20 -2.13 -1.49 -12.45
CA ASN A 20 -1.27 -1.21 -13.60
C ASN A 20 0.20 -1.24 -13.20
N LYS A 21 1.04 -1.68 -14.15
CA LYS A 21 2.49 -1.74 -13.98
C LYS A 21 2.90 -2.58 -12.77
N GLU A 22 3.97 -2.21 -12.09
CA GLU A 22 4.54 -3.01 -11.02
C GLU A 22 4.48 -2.31 -9.68
N TYR A 23 4.11 -3.07 -8.65
CA TYR A 23 4.27 -2.68 -7.26
C TYR A 23 5.60 -3.24 -6.78
N LEU A 24 6.55 -2.36 -6.42
CA LEU A 24 7.86 -2.74 -5.89
C LEU A 24 7.78 -2.73 -4.37
N VAL A 25 8.06 -3.86 -3.73
CA VAL A 25 7.81 -4.00 -2.30
C VAL A 25 8.88 -4.82 -1.59
N GLN A 26 9.24 -4.37 -0.39
CA GLN A 26 10.08 -5.09 0.56
C GLN A 26 9.21 -5.37 1.77
N THR A 27 9.15 -6.62 2.23
CA THR A 27 8.12 -7.07 3.17
C THR A 27 8.70 -7.81 4.36
N PHE A 28 8.30 -7.39 5.57
CA PHE A 28 8.41 -8.18 6.80
C PHE A 28 7.02 -8.73 7.14
N GLU A 29 6.95 -9.98 7.59
CA GLU A 29 5.67 -10.61 7.95
C GLU A 29 5.88 -11.61 9.08
N ASP A 30 4.99 -11.60 10.07
CA ASP A 30 5.07 -12.52 11.22
C ASP A 30 3.76 -13.25 11.50
N GLY A 31 2.79 -13.20 10.58
CA GLY A 31 1.50 -13.84 10.76
C GLY A 31 0.43 -12.94 11.39
N ASP A 32 0.82 -11.96 12.19
CA ASP A 32 -0.08 -10.97 12.76
C ASP A 32 -0.09 -9.68 11.95
N ASN A 33 1.07 -9.29 11.46
CA ASN A 33 1.26 -8.07 10.71
C ASN A 33 2.12 -8.32 9.49
N ARG A 34 1.82 -7.58 8.42
CA ARG A 34 2.70 -7.47 7.26
C ARG A 34 3.09 -6.01 7.14
N ILE A 35 4.39 -5.73 7.25
CA ILE A 35 4.92 -4.37 7.23
C ILE A 35 5.75 -4.23 5.97
N MET A 36 5.40 -3.26 5.13
CA MET A 36 5.93 -3.16 3.78
C MET A 36 6.46 -1.76 3.51
N HIS A 37 7.57 -1.71 2.80
CA HIS A 37 8.06 -0.50 2.14
C HIS A 37 7.74 -0.63 0.67
N GLY A 38 6.86 0.21 0.17
CA GLY A 38 6.33 0.12 -1.18
C GLY A 38 6.69 1.32 -2.04
N ARG A 39 6.79 1.07 -3.36
CA ARG A 39 7.02 2.11 -4.36
C ARG A 39 6.20 1.83 -5.59
N LEU A 40 5.63 2.91 -6.15
CA LEU A 40 4.89 2.88 -7.41
C LEU A 40 5.44 4.00 -8.31
N GLU A 41 5.91 3.64 -9.50
CA GLU A 41 6.30 4.64 -10.49
C GLU A 41 5.06 5.37 -11.04
N PRO A 42 5.22 6.51 -11.72
CA PRO A 42 4.07 7.17 -12.35
C PRO A 42 3.27 6.23 -13.24
N GLY A 43 1.96 6.21 -13.03
CA GLY A 43 1.03 5.32 -13.74
C GLY A 43 0.86 3.94 -13.13
N ALA A 44 1.68 3.56 -12.15
CA ALA A 44 1.53 2.29 -11.46
C ALA A 44 0.41 2.37 -10.41
N SER A 45 -0.21 1.22 -10.14
CA SER A 45 -1.29 1.16 -9.16
C SER A 45 -1.45 -0.22 -8.53
N ILE A 46 -2.02 -0.22 -7.33
CA ILE A 46 -2.55 -1.41 -6.68
C ILE A 46 -4.06 -1.36 -6.90
N GLY A 47 -4.63 -2.42 -7.50
CA GLY A 47 -6.04 -2.44 -7.88
C GLY A 47 -6.98 -2.50 -6.68
N LEU A 48 -8.27 -2.27 -6.95
CA LEU A 48 -9.30 -2.27 -5.92
C LEU A 48 -9.44 -3.66 -5.30
N HIS A 49 -9.40 -3.74 -3.97
CA HIS A 49 -9.53 -4.99 -3.24
C HIS A 49 -10.21 -4.76 -1.89
N LEU A 50 -10.91 -5.81 -1.43
CA LEU A 50 -11.65 -5.82 -0.16
C LEU A 50 -10.78 -6.44 0.93
N HIS A 51 -10.75 -5.80 2.11
CA HIS A 51 -10.12 -6.34 3.31
C HIS A 51 -11.18 -7.00 4.20
N GLU A 52 -11.25 -8.33 4.19
CA GLU A 52 -12.27 -9.09 4.93
C GLU A 52 -11.86 -9.46 6.35
N GLU A 53 -10.57 -9.77 6.55
CA GLU A 53 -10.06 -10.29 7.83
C GLU A 53 -8.94 -9.44 8.41
N ASN A 54 -8.56 -8.39 7.72
CA ASN A 54 -7.46 -7.52 8.10
C ASN A 54 -7.79 -6.07 7.80
N SER A 55 -6.97 -5.18 8.32
CA SER A 55 -7.01 -3.76 7.98
C SER A 55 -5.68 -3.38 7.35
N GLU A 56 -5.64 -2.24 6.66
CA GLU A 56 -4.40 -1.74 6.08
C GLU A 56 -4.24 -0.25 6.30
N ILE A 57 -3.01 0.15 6.58
CA ILE A 57 -2.62 1.56 6.72
C ILE A 57 -1.57 1.84 5.66
N TYR A 58 -1.73 2.92 4.90
CA TYR A 58 -0.68 3.49 4.06
C TYR A 58 -0.19 4.79 4.69
N TYR A 59 1.11 4.90 4.93
CA TYR A 59 1.73 6.15 5.35
C TYR A 59 2.62 6.65 4.22
N ILE A 60 2.32 7.83 3.70
CA ILE A 60 2.98 8.35 2.50
C ILE A 60 4.29 9.06 2.88
N LEU A 61 5.38 8.62 2.28
CA LEU A 61 6.71 9.18 2.49
C LEU A 61 7.08 10.20 1.41
N LYS A 62 6.70 9.93 0.16
CA LYS A 62 7.08 10.75 -0.98
C LYS A 62 6.04 10.59 -2.09
N GLY A 63 5.82 11.65 -2.86
CA GLY A 63 4.85 11.65 -3.94
C GLY A 63 3.44 11.93 -3.46
N GLN A 64 2.48 11.71 -4.32
CA GLN A 64 1.07 11.97 -4.03
C GLN A 64 0.25 10.73 -4.37
N ALA A 65 -0.48 10.22 -3.38
CA ALA A 65 -1.30 9.04 -3.55
C ALA A 65 -2.74 9.43 -3.85
N GLU A 66 -3.32 8.77 -4.85
CA GLU A 66 -4.75 8.82 -5.13
C GLU A 66 -5.34 7.47 -4.79
N LEU A 67 -6.45 7.47 -4.06
CA LEU A 67 -7.11 6.25 -3.65
C LEU A 67 -8.58 6.28 -4.02
N ILE A 68 -9.09 5.11 -4.37
CA ILE A 68 -10.52 4.84 -4.26
C ILE A 68 -10.71 4.19 -2.90
N TYR A 69 -11.63 4.70 -2.11
CA TYR A 69 -11.96 4.16 -0.79
C TYR A 69 -13.47 3.98 -0.73
N ASP A 70 -13.92 2.72 -0.75
CA ASP A 70 -15.32 2.35 -0.96
C ASP A 70 -15.86 3.06 -2.22
N ASP A 71 -16.83 3.96 -2.07
CA ASP A 71 -17.43 4.71 -3.17
C ASP A 71 -16.80 6.08 -3.40
N GLY A 72 -15.84 6.48 -2.58
CA GLY A 72 -15.23 7.81 -2.61
C GLY A 72 -13.81 7.80 -3.14
N ARG A 73 -13.24 8.99 -3.24
CA ARG A 73 -11.85 9.20 -3.63
C ARG A 73 -11.14 10.01 -2.56
N GLU A 74 -9.87 9.69 -2.36
CA GLU A 74 -9.00 10.40 -1.42
C GLU A 74 -7.69 10.74 -2.07
N THR A 75 -7.12 11.90 -1.70
CA THR A 75 -5.75 12.26 -2.02
C THR A 75 -4.97 12.27 -0.72
N VAL A 76 -3.85 11.55 -0.67
CA VAL A 76 -3.01 11.46 0.52
C VAL A 76 -1.62 11.97 0.19
N LEU A 77 -1.14 12.91 1.00
CA LEU A 77 0.13 13.62 0.80
C LEU A 77 1.20 13.09 1.75
N PRO A 78 2.50 13.37 1.49
CA PRO A 78 3.55 12.96 2.42
C PRO A 78 3.27 13.43 3.84
N GLY A 79 3.49 12.54 4.80
CA GLY A 79 3.19 12.80 6.22
C GLY A 79 1.76 12.50 6.61
N GLN A 80 0.91 12.10 5.67
CA GLN A 80 -0.46 11.70 5.94
C GLN A 80 -0.62 10.19 5.81
N ALA A 81 -1.63 9.63 6.46
CA ALA A 81 -1.95 8.21 6.40
C ALA A 81 -3.37 8.00 5.89
N HIS A 82 -3.54 6.88 5.19
CA HIS A 82 -4.85 6.37 4.81
C HIS A 82 -5.10 5.08 5.59
N TYR A 83 -6.29 4.93 6.14
CA TYR A 83 -6.68 3.74 6.88
C TYR A 83 -7.86 3.06 6.19
N CYS A 84 -7.70 1.76 5.89
CA CYS A 84 -8.74 0.91 5.35
C CYS A 84 -9.13 -0.13 6.41
N PRO A 85 -10.24 0.07 7.15
CA PRO A 85 -10.67 -0.89 8.17
C PRO A 85 -11.14 -2.21 7.57
N VAL A 86 -11.31 -3.21 8.43
CA VAL A 86 -11.93 -4.48 8.05
C VAL A 86 -13.31 -4.21 7.45
N GLY A 87 -13.61 -4.87 6.34
CA GLY A 87 -14.90 -4.75 5.64
C GLY A 87 -14.95 -3.65 4.60
N HIS A 88 -13.87 -2.93 4.40
CA HIS A 88 -13.79 -1.83 3.43
C HIS A 88 -12.87 -2.18 2.26
N SER A 89 -13.07 -1.49 1.14
CA SER A 89 -12.29 -1.68 -0.10
C SER A 89 -11.48 -0.43 -0.39
N HIS A 90 -10.30 -0.62 -0.96
CA HIS A 90 -9.50 0.49 -1.44
C HIS A 90 -8.60 0.09 -2.62
N SER A 91 -8.06 1.11 -3.28
CA SER A 91 -6.99 1.00 -4.27
C SER A 91 -5.95 2.07 -3.97
N LEU A 92 -4.78 1.96 -4.60
CA LEU A 92 -3.72 2.96 -4.46
C LEU A 92 -3.14 3.25 -5.84
N MET A 93 -3.12 4.50 -6.25
CA MET A 93 -2.69 4.90 -7.58
C MET A 93 -1.66 6.01 -7.51
N ASN A 94 -0.64 5.92 -8.35
CA ASN A 94 0.27 7.03 -8.59
C ASN A 94 -0.11 7.72 -9.90
N ASN A 95 -0.91 8.78 -9.79
CA ASN A 95 -1.32 9.59 -10.94
C ASN A 95 -0.42 10.84 -11.11
N GLY A 96 0.65 10.94 -10.33
CA GLY A 96 1.60 12.04 -10.41
C GLY A 96 2.71 11.80 -11.41
N ASN A 97 3.73 12.64 -11.36
CA ASN A 97 4.88 12.59 -12.26
C ASN A 97 6.19 12.24 -11.56
N GLU A 98 6.14 11.86 -10.29
CA GLU A 98 7.29 11.37 -9.54
C GLU A 98 6.93 10.06 -8.84
N GLU A 99 7.93 9.32 -8.38
CA GLU A 99 7.73 8.06 -7.66
C GLU A 99 6.92 8.29 -6.39
N LEU A 100 5.95 7.40 -6.13
CA LEU A 100 5.22 7.33 -4.88
C LEU A 100 5.91 6.30 -3.98
N GLU A 101 6.26 6.73 -2.77
CA GLU A 101 6.91 5.88 -1.77
C GLU A 101 6.10 5.91 -0.48
N PHE A 102 5.88 4.74 0.11
CA PHE A 102 5.00 4.62 1.26
C PHE A 102 5.36 3.41 2.12
N ILE A 103 4.90 3.47 3.38
CA ILE A 103 4.87 2.31 4.28
C ILE A 103 3.44 1.79 4.28
N ALA A 104 3.29 0.49 4.14
CA ALA A 104 1.99 -0.19 4.23
C ALA A 104 2.03 -1.20 5.38
N ILE A 105 1.00 -1.19 6.21
CA ILE A 105 0.89 -2.13 7.33
C ILE A 105 -0.46 -2.83 7.24
N VAL A 106 -0.42 -4.14 7.07
CA VAL A 106 -1.61 -5.00 7.12
C VAL A 106 -1.61 -5.72 8.46
N SER A 107 -2.72 -5.61 9.19
CA SER A 107 -2.89 -6.26 10.50
C SER A 107 -4.09 -7.19 10.46
N TRP A 108 -3.89 -8.45 10.86
CA TRP A 108 -4.96 -9.44 10.89
C TRP A 108 -5.74 -9.36 12.19
N HIS A 109 -7.07 -9.47 12.10
CA HIS A 109 -7.99 -9.32 13.21
C HIS A 109 -8.83 -10.58 13.51
N ASN A 110 -8.55 -11.65 12.81
CA ASN A 110 -9.31 -12.90 12.90
C ASN A 110 -8.67 -13.92 13.85
N LYS A 111 -8.34 -13.49 15.03
CA LYS A 111 -7.67 -14.33 16.03
C LYS A 111 -8.64 -15.05 16.96
#